data_da0aac0b4e37215e070480575480dcef
#
_entry.id   da0aac0b4e37215e070480575480dcef
#
_cell.length_a   1.000
_cell.length_b   1.000
_cell.length_c   1.000
_cell.angle_alpha   90.00
_cell.angle_beta   90.00
_cell.angle_gamma   90.00
#
_symmetry.space_group_name_H-M   'P 1'
#
loop_
_entity.id
_entity.type
_entity.pdbx_description
1 polymer ?
#
loop_
_entity_poly.entity_id
_entity_poly.type
_entity_poly.pdbx_seq_one_letter_code
_entity_poly.pdbx_strand_id
1 'polypeptide(L)'
;EGQAAIRLESLAQTCQEDVEPYHLRITDNQVVPQAMWQQIITDLRQGRSKAAMAMAFHKGLVIALSEMTLKLKAAYDFTTVVLSGGVMQNLLLSEALQDTLQSSGFKVLTHQQLPANDGGIAFGQALVALAKNQ
;
A
#
# COMPACT_ATOMS: atom_id res chain seq x y z
N GLU A 1 16.68 7.92 5.45
CA GLU A 1 16.03 6.88 4.61
C GLU A 1 14.52 7.13 4.58
N GLY A 2 13.84 6.92 3.45
CA GLY A 2 12.38 7.12 3.33
C GLY A 2 11.90 8.58 3.17
N GLN A 3 12.77 9.59 3.18
CA GLN A 3 12.35 10.99 3.13
C GLN A 3 11.50 11.35 1.90
N ALA A 4 11.77 10.74 0.75
CA ALA A 4 10.98 10.97 -0.46
C ALA A 4 9.55 10.43 -0.32
N ALA A 5 9.38 9.25 0.29
CA ALA A 5 8.07 8.66 0.54
C ALA A 5 7.26 9.48 1.55
N ILE A 6 7.90 9.93 2.63
CA ILE A 6 7.26 10.80 3.64
C ILE A 6 6.79 12.13 3.02
N ARG A 7 7.61 12.74 2.15
CA ARG A 7 7.22 13.96 1.44
C ARG A 7 6.07 13.74 0.48
N LEU A 8 6.04 12.59 -0.20
CA LEU A 8 4.96 12.25 -1.13
C LEU A 8 3.64 12.05 -0.37
N GLU A 9 3.66 11.36 0.77
CA GLU A 9 2.52 11.22 1.67
C GLU A 9 2.03 12.58 2.17
N SER A 10 2.93 13.42 2.69
CA SER A 10 2.58 14.76 3.18
C SER A 10 1.95 15.62 2.08
N LEU A 11 2.45 15.54 0.85
CA LEU A 11 1.84 16.23 -0.29
C LEU A 11 0.43 15.70 -0.59
N ALA A 12 0.24 14.39 -0.60
CA ALA A 12 -1.07 13.79 -0.85
C ALA A 12 -2.11 14.25 0.18
N GLN A 13 -1.72 14.33 1.46
CA GLN A 13 -2.60 14.79 2.54
C GLN A 13 -3.05 16.26 2.39
N THR A 14 -2.33 17.08 1.62
CA THR A 14 -2.75 18.46 1.31
C THR A 14 -3.73 18.56 0.14
N CYS A 15 -4.01 17.46 -0.54
CA CYS A 15 -4.94 17.43 -1.67
C CYS A 15 -6.39 17.61 -1.17
N GLN A 16 -7.06 18.64 -1.67
CA GLN A 16 -8.47 18.91 -1.37
C GLN A 16 -9.40 18.56 -2.54
N GLU A 17 -8.82 18.12 -3.64
CA GLU A 17 -9.56 17.75 -4.85
C GLU A 17 -9.93 16.26 -4.77
N ASP A 18 -11.09 15.90 -5.32
CA ASP A 18 -11.36 14.51 -5.65
C ASP A 18 -10.60 14.16 -6.93
N VAL A 19 -9.68 13.23 -6.83
CA VAL A 19 -8.78 12.87 -7.93
C VAL A 19 -9.00 11.42 -8.34
N GLU A 20 -8.98 11.18 -9.63
CA GLU A 20 -8.96 9.83 -10.19
C GLU A 20 -7.63 9.15 -9.88
N PRO A 21 -7.65 7.86 -9.50
CA PRO A 21 -6.45 7.10 -9.22
C PRO A 21 -5.60 6.90 -10.48
N TYR A 22 -4.29 6.85 -10.34
CA TYR A 22 -3.43 6.37 -11.41
C TYR A 22 -3.64 4.88 -11.66
N HIS A 23 -3.58 4.48 -12.92
CA HIS A 23 -3.85 3.12 -13.33
C HIS A 23 -2.59 2.23 -13.26
N LEU A 24 -2.61 1.24 -12.36
CA LEU A 24 -1.63 0.18 -12.27
C LEU A 24 -2.27 -1.13 -12.74
N ARG A 25 -1.75 -1.70 -13.81
CA ARG A 25 -2.29 -2.94 -14.37
C ARG A 25 -1.77 -4.14 -13.59
N ILE A 26 -2.63 -5.15 -13.41
CA ILE A 26 -2.21 -6.45 -12.87
C ILE A 26 -2.16 -7.46 -14.01
N THR A 27 -0.97 -8.01 -14.25
CA THR A 27 -0.73 -9.03 -15.28
C THR A 27 0.19 -10.10 -14.70
N ASP A 28 -0.17 -11.37 -14.85
CA ASP A 28 0.64 -12.52 -14.40
C ASP A 28 1.14 -12.43 -12.94
N ASN A 29 0.25 -12.01 -12.02
CA ASN A 29 0.56 -11.77 -10.62
C ASN A 29 1.64 -10.68 -10.37
N GLN A 30 1.78 -9.76 -11.29
CA GLN A 30 2.66 -8.60 -11.18
C GLN A 30 1.87 -7.30 -11.32
N VAL A 31 2.25 -6.29 -10.55
CA VAL A 31 1.75 -4.93 -10.73
C VAL A 31 2.62 -4.22 -11.76
N VAL A 32 2.02 -3.84 -12.90
CA VAL A 32 2.71 -3.19 -14.02
C VAL A 32 2.43 -1.69 -13.99
N PRO A 33 3.43 -0.84 -13.67
CA PRO A 33 3.23 0.59 -13.47
C PRO A 33 3.31 1.43 -14.75
N GLN A 34 3.41 0.83 -15.94
CA GLN A 34 3.65 1.55 -17.18
C GLN A 34 2.59 2.63 -17.47
N ALA A 35 1.31 2.29 -17.32
CA ALA A 35 0.22 3.25 -17.56
C ALA A 35 0.27 4.40 -16.55
N MET A 36 0.55 4.10 -15.28
CA MET A 36 0.74 5.12 -14.24
C MET A 36 1.85 6.11 -14.62
N TRP A 37 3.00 5.63 -15.09
CA TRP A 37 4.09 6.52 -15.50
C TRP A 37 3.71 7.43 -16.66
N GLN A 38 2.95 6.92 -17.63
CA GLN A 38 2.45 7.73 -18.74
C GLN A 38 1.48 8.82 -18.25
N GLN A 39 0.59 8.49 -17.33
CA GLN A 39 -0.32 9.46 -16.71
C GLN A 39 0.45 10.53 -15.92
N ILE A 40 1.42 10.13 -15.08
CA ILE A 40 2.28 11.07 -14.33
C ILE A 40 2.99 12.06 -15.26
N ILE A 41 3.59 11.58 -16.35
CA ILE A 41 4.29 12.44 -17.33
C ILE A 41 3.30 13.42 -17.98
N THR A 42 2.09 12.95 -18.30
CA THR A 42 1.04 13.80 -18.89
C THR A 42 0.62 14.89 -17.92
N ASP A 43 0.35 14.53 -16.66
CA ASP A 43 -0.05 15.46 -15.61
C ASP A 43 1.04 16.51 -15.31
N LEU A 44 2.30 16.09 -15.29
CA LEU A 44 3.45 17.01 -15.15
C LEU A 44 3.49 18.03 -16.27
N ARG A 45 3.27 17.61 -17.53
CA ARG A 45 3.27 18.50 -18.70
C ARG A 45 2.08 19.48 -18.69
N GLN A 46 0.95 19.04 -18.12
CA GLN A 46 -0.26 19.86 -17.99
C GLN A 46 -0.23 20.78 -16.76
N GLY A 47 0.81 20.70 -15.93
CA GLY A 47 0.94 21.51 -14.72
C GLY A 47 -0.03 21.12 -13.59
N ARG A 48 -0.52 19.86 -13.57
CA ARG A 48 -1.37 19.37 -12.48
C ARG A 48 -0.69 19.55 -11.12
N SER A 49 -1.48 19.83 -10.08
CA SER A 49 -0.94 20.06 -8.74
C SER A 49 -0.19 18.82 -8.23
N LYS A 50 0.95 19.03 -7.58
CA LYS A 50 1.74 17.93 -7.00
C LYS A 50 0.96 17.16 -5.94
N ALA A 51 0.07 17.85 -5.21
CA ALA A 51 -0.80 17.23 -4.22
C ALA A 51 -1.80 16.27 -4.87
N ALA A 52 -2.44 16.68 -5.97
CA ALA A 52 -3.36 15.84 -6.73
C ALA A 52 -2.65 14.61 -7.32
N MET A 53 -1.45 14.79 -7.88
CA MET A 53 -0.64 13.69 -8.41
C MET A 53 -0.23 12.69 -7.32
N ALA A 54 0.20 13.20 -6.15
CA ALA A 54 0.56 12.37 -5.01
C ALA A 54 -0.65 11.58 -4.48
N MET A 55 -1.82 12.19 -4.39
CA MET A 55 -3.06 11.51 -3.98
C MET A 55 -3.49 10.46 -5.02
N ALA A 56 -3.45 10.77 -6.32
CA ALA A 56 -3.76 9.82 -7.39
C ALA A 56 -2.85 8.59 -7.35
N PHE A 57 -1.57 8.78 -7.00
CA PHE A 57 -0.62 7.68 -6.81
C PHE A 57 -1.02 6.77 -5.64
N HIS A 58 -1.33 7.34 -4.47
CA HIS A 58 -1.74 6.55 -3.30
C HIS A 58 -3.05 5.78 -3.57
N LYS A 59 -4.06 6.45 -4.15
CA LYS A 59 -5.32 5.79 -4.55
C LYS A 59 -5.06 4.63 -5.52
N GLY A 60 -4.20 4.83 -6.52
CA GLY A 60 -3.83 3.81 -7.50
C GLY A 60 -3.16 2.59 -6.85
N LEU A 61 -2.25 2.80 -5.88
CA LEU A 61 -1.61 1.72 -5.14
C LEU A 61 -2.62 0.93 -4.30
N VAL A 62 -3.53 1.60 -3.59
CA VAL A 62 -4.57 0.93 -2.80
C VAL A 62 -5.41 0.01 -3.68
N ILE A 63 -5.86 0.50 -4.83
CA ILE A 63 -6.65 -0.28 -5.79
C ILE A 63 -5.85 -1.49 -6.28
N ALA A 64 -4.64 -1.29 -6.77
CA ALA A 64 -3.83 -2.35 -7.33
C ALA A 64 -3.50 -3.46 -6.31
N LEU A 65 -3.16 -3.07 -5.07
CA LEU A 65 -2.86 -4.03 -4.00
C LEU A 65 -4.12 -4.80 -3.57
N SER A 66 -5.27 -4.12 -3.52
CA SER A 66 -6.54 -4.76 -3.18
C SER A 66 -6.99 -5.74 -4.27
N GLU A 67 -6.91 -5.36 -5.54
CA GLU A 67 -7.21 -6.23 -6.68
C GLU A 67 -6.27 -7.45 -6.73
N MET A 68 -4.97 -7.25 -6.49
CA MET A 68 -4.00 -8.34 -6.39
C MET A 68 -4.38 -9.31 -5.27
N THR A 69 -4.77 -8.77 -4.11
CA THR A 69 -5.19 -9.60 -2.96
C THR A 69 -6.44 -10.43 -3.28
N LEU A 70 -7.43 -9.84 -3.94
CA LEU A 70 -8.63 -10.56 -4.39
C LEU A 70 -8.30 -11.65 -5.41
N LYS A 71 -7.41 -11.36 -6.36
CA LYS A 71 -6.94 -12.35 -7.33
C LYS A 71 -6.22 -13.52 -6.66
N LEU A 72 -5.36 -13.23 -5.68
CA LEU A 72 -4.66 -14.27 -4.91
C LEU A 72 -5.61 -15.08 -4.04
N LYS A 73 -6.64 -14.46 -3.44
CA LYS A 73 -7.67 -15.18 -2.70
C LYS A 73 -8.37 -16.24 -3.55
N ALA A 74 -8.69 -15.90 -4.81
CA ALA A 74 -9.31 -16.85 -5.74
C ALA A 74 -8.42 -18.06 -6.05
N ALA A 75 -7.09 -17.91 -5.96
CA ALA A 75 -6.13 -18.97 -6.23
C ALA A 75 -5.74 -19.79 -4.98
N TYR A 76 -5.74 -19.18 -3.78
CA TYR A 76 -5.12 -19.76 -2.58
C TYR A 76 -6.05 -19.86 -1.36
N ASP A 77 -7.29 -19.43 -1.48
CA ASP A 77 -8.35 -19.55 -0.44
C ASP A 77 -7.91 -19.12 0.98
N PHE A 78 -7.52 -17.87 1.15
CA PHE A 78 -7.22 -17.27 2.45
C PHE A 78 -8.23 -16.18 2.81
N THR A 79 -8.40 -15.92 4.11
CA THR A 79 -9.30 -14.88 4.64
C THR A 79 -8.58 -13.81 5.45
N THR A 80 -7.29 -14.02 5.74
CA THR A 80 -6.50 -13.10 6.57
C THR A 80 -5.37 -12.50 5.75
N VAL A 81 -5.23 -11.18 5.82
CA VAL A 81 -4.15 -10.40 5.22
C VAL A 81 -3.35 -9.73 6.31
N VAL A 82 -2.02 -9.78 6.22
CA VAL A 82 -1.11 -9.09 7.14
C VAL A 82 -0.45 -7.93 6.41
N LEU A 83 -0.61 -6.72 6.96
CA LEU A 83 0.09 -5.53 6.46
C LEU A 83 1.34 -5.29 7.31
N SER A 84 2.51 -5.43 6.69
CA SER A 84 3.82 -5.32 7.36
C SER A 84 4.86 -4.71 6.41
N GLY A 85 5.99 -4.30 6.98
CA GLY A 85 7.06 -3.64 6.24
C GLY A 85 7.06 -2.12 6.38
N GLY A 86 8.22 -1.49 6.11
CA GLY A 86 8.42 -0.05 6.29
C GLY A 86 7.45 0.84 5.52
N VAL A 87 6.92 0.36 4.39
CA VAL A 87 5.90 1.06 3.59
C VAL A 87 4.60 1.28 4.37
N MET A 88 4.26 0.39 5.31
CA MET A 88 3.05 0.51 6.14
C MET A 88 3.14 1.60 7.22
N GLN A 89 4.26 2.32 7.31
CA GLN A 89 4.39 3.55 8.08
C GLN A 89 3.71 4.75 7.38
N ASN A 90 3.46 4.64 6.08
CA ASN A 90 2.63 5.59 5.34
C ASN A 90 1.16 5.38 5.75
N LEU A 91 0.64 6.28 6.59
CA LEU A 91 -0.70 6.15 7.17
C LEU A 91 -1.79 6.27 6.11
N LEU A 92 -1.61 7.18 5.15
CA LEU A 92 -2.57 7.35 4.05
C LEU A 92 -2.76 6.06 3.25
N LEU A 93 -1.66 5.35 2.98
CA LEU A 93 -1.70 4.07 2.27
C LEU A 93 -2.25 2.95 3.15
N SER A 94 -1.73 2.81 4.38
CA SER A 94 -2.05 1.69 5.26
C SER A 94 -3.50 1.70 5.73
N GLU A 95 -4.04 2.87 6.10
CA GLU A 95 -5.44 3.02 6.52
C GLU A 95 -6.39 2.74 5.34
N ALA A 96 -6.17 3.38 4.19
CA ALA A 96 -7.01 3.17 3.01
C ALA A 96 -6.99 1.72 2.52
N LEU A 97 -5.83 1.06 2.56
CA LEU A 97 -5.69 -0.35 2.19
C LEU A 97 -6.40 -1.26 3.21
N GLN A 98 -6.27 -0.98 4.50
CA GLN A 98 -6.95 -1.72 5.56
C GLN A 98 -8.47 -1.63 5.37
N ASP A 99 -9.01 -0.43 5.20
CA ASP A 99 -10.45 -0.20 5.01
C ASP A 99 -10.99 -0.91 3.77
N THR A 100 -10.25 -0.83 2.67
CA THR A 100 -10.63 -1.48 1.40
C THR A 100 -10.65 -3.00 1.52
N LEU A 101 -9.64 -3.57 2.15
CA LEU A 101 -9.54 -5.02 2.34
C LEU A 101 -10.60 -5.53 3.34
N GLN A 102 -10.85 -4.82 4.44
CA GLN A 102 -11.90 -5.15 5.39
C GLN A 102 -13.29 -5.09 4.74
N SER A 103 -13.57 -4.06 3.95
CA SER A 103 -14.81 -3.93 3.17
C SER A 103 -14.98 -5.07 2.16
N SER A 104 -13.87 -5.64 1.68
CA SER A 104 -13.85 -6.81 0.79
C SER A 104 -13.95 -8.15 1.55
N GLY A 105 -14.18 -8.13 2.86
CA GLY A 105 -14.40 -9.30 3.70
C GLY A 105 -13.14 -10.00 4.19
N PHE A 106 -11.97 -9.33 4.15
CA PHE A 106 -10.75 -9.87 4.75
C PHE A 106 -10.62 -9.49 6.23
N LYS A 107 -10.06 -10.40 7.02
CA LYS A 107 -9.48 -10.05 8.32
C LYS A 107 -8.11 -9.43 8.07
N VAL A 108 -7.94 -8.15 8.43
CA VAL A 108 -6.67 -7.46 8.26
C VAL A 108 -5.94 -7.37 9.60
N LEU A 109 -4.68 -7.80 9.62
CA LEU A 109 -3.79 -7.70 10.76
C LEU A 109 -2.72 -6.64 10.49
N THR A 110 -2.52 -5.76 11.45
CA THR A 110 -1.51 -4.71 11.42
C THR A 110 -0.66 -4.76 12.70
N HIS A 111 0.50 -4.16 12.66
CA HIS A 111 1.35 -4.03 13.84
C HIS A 111 0.72 -3.03 14.83
N GLN A 112 0.52 -3.48 16.09
CA GLN A 112 -0.07 -2.66 17.16
C GLN A 112 0.94 -2.31 18.26
N GLN A 113 1.85 -3.23 18.58
CA GLN A 113 2.79 -3.11 19.71
C GLN A 113 4.24 -2.89 19.25
N LEU A 114 4.55 -3.21 18.03
CA LEU A 114 5.86 -3.12 17.44
C LEU A 114 5.80 -2.33 16.13
N PRO A 115 6.88 -1.66 15.75
CA PRO A 115 6.92 -0.98 14.46
C PRO A 115 6.82 -1.99 13.31
N ALA A 116 6.13 -1.58 12.23
CA ALA A 116 5.97 -2.40 11.03
C ALA A 116 7.27 -2.56 10.22
N ASN A 117 8.31 -1.76 10.51
CA ASN A 117 9.60 -1.75 9.82
C ASN A 117 10.59 -2.77 10.42
N ASP A 118 11.85 -2.70 9.98
CA ASP A 118 12.94 -3.58 10.38
C ASP A 118 13.19 -3.64 11.90
N GLY A 119 12.75 -2.63 12.65
CA GLY A 119 12.82 -2.64 14.12
C GLY A 119 12.04 -3.78 14.78
N GLY A 120 11.05 -4.37 14.10
CA GLY A 120 10.28 -5.52 14.58
C GLY A 120 10.92 -6.89 14.30
N ILE A 121 11.93 -6.98 13.45
CA ILE A 121 12.47 -8.26 12.94
C ILE A 121 13.06 -9.11 14.08
N ALA A 122 13.88 -8.52 14.94
CA ALA A 122 14.55 -9.25 16.02
C ALA A 122 13.55 -9.90 17.00
N PHE A 123 12.47 -9.18 17.32
CA PHE A 123 11.40 -9.72 18.15
C PHE A 123 10.65 -10.87 17.47
N GLY A 124 10.32 -10.71 16.17
CA GLY A 124 9.70 -11.78 15.39
C GLY A 124 10.56 -13.04 15.33
N GLN A 125 11.88 -12.90 15.15
CA GLN A 125 12.84 -14.02 15.18
C GLN A 125 12.84 -14.73 16.54
N ALA A 126 12.82 -13.97 17.64
CA ALA A 126 12.76 -14.55 18.99
C ALA A 126 11.46 -15.36 19.20
N LEU A 127 10.31 -14.85 18.76
CA LEU A 127 9.04 -15.58 18.85
C LEU A 127 9.04 -16.88 18.03
N VAL A 128 9.59 -16.84 16.80
CA VAL A 128 9.71 -18.04 15.97
C VAL A 128 10.64 -19.08 16.63
N ALA A 129 11.75 -18.65 17.22
CA ALA A 129 12.65 -19.54 17.93
C ALA A 129 11.98 -20.21 19.15
N LEU A 130 11.21 -19.44 19.93
CA LEU A 130 10.45 -19.98 21.06
C LEU A 130 9.40 -20.99 20.62
N ALA A 131 8.65 -20.70 19.55
CA ALA A 131 7.62 -21.60 19.04
C ALA A 131 8.18 -22.92 18.48
N LYS A 132 9.40 -22.94 17.97
CA LYS A 132 10.07 -24.16 17.46
C LYS A 132 10.62 -25.07 18.57
N ASN A 133 10.76 -24.54 19.79
CA ASN A 133 11.31 -25.28 20.93
C ASN A 133 10.21 -25.79 21.90
N GLN A 134 8.95 -25.62 21.52
CA GLN A 134 7.77 -26.23 22.17
C GLN A 134 7.32 -27.46 21.39
#